data_dc99531e5b3a1a282d04c0b46ca86b46
#
_entry.id   dc99531e5b3a1a282d04c0b46ca86b46
#
_cell.length_a   1.000
_cell.length_b   1.000
_cell.length_c   1.000
_cell.angle_alpha   90.00
_cell.angle_beta   90.00
_cell.angle_gamma   90.00
#
_symmetry.space_group_name_H-M   'P 1'
#
loop_
_entity.id
_entity.type
_entity.pdbx_description
1 polymer ?
#
loop_
_entity_poly.entity_id
_entity_poly.type
_entity_poly.pdbx_seq_one_letter_code
_entity_poly.pdbx_strand_id
1 'polypeptide(L)'
;MHRLNKKLRHASPDHAQRHRPHARELAAQGVKTITSNCGFMIKYQRTVADSVDVPVGLSSLLQLPFVAAGLGGRPIGVITAHSDRLRPDVLALTGIEEDAPIVVAGMQDKPEFREGVLNGRGSLDTDKLCAELVETAKEMIAETPDMGAIILECAL
;
A
#
# COMPACT_ATOMS: atom_id res chain seq x y z
N MET A 1 -25.19 9.26 -2.89
CA MET A 1 -24.38 8.62 -1.85
C MET A 1 -24.60 7.09 -1.66
N HIS A 2 -25.43 6.43 -2.49
CA HIS A 2 -25.84 5.02 -2.22
C HIS A 2 -25.33 3.99 -3.27
N ARG A 3 -24.54 4.38 -4.28
CA ARG A 3 -24.05 3.47 -5.34
C ARG A 3 -22.62 2.97 -5.20
N LEU A 4 -21.79 3.59 -4.33
CA LEU A 4 -20.38 3.16 -4.12
C LEU A 4 -20.23 1.87 -3.30
N ASN A 5 -21.25 1.50 -2.52
CA ASN A 5 -21.12 0.43 -1.52
C ASN A 5 -21.23 -1.01 -2.08
N LYS A 6 -21.50 -1.20 -3.37
CA LYS A 6 -21.77 -2.52 -3.96
C LYS A 6 -20.59 -3.19 -4.66
N LYS A 7 -19.49 -2.44 -4.95
CA LYS A 7 -18.30 -2.96 -5.68
C LYS A 7 -17.10 -3.35 -4.78
N LEU A 8 -17.15 -3.07 -3.48
CA LEU A 8 -16.01 -3.29 -2.54
C LEU A 8 -15.94 -4.71 -1.94
N ARG A 9 -16.49 -5.72 -2.60
CA ARG A 9 -16.59 -7.09 -2.06
C ARG A 9 -15.50 -8.03 -2.56
N HIS A 10 -14.20 -7.68 -2.42
CA HIS A 10 -13.12 -8.60 -2.84
C HIS A 10 -12.09 -8.99 -1.75
N ALA A 11 -12.22 -8.52 -0.52
CA ALA A 11 -11.70 -9.26 0.62
C ALA A 11 -12.79 -10.23 1.06
N SER A 12 -12.49 -11.54 1.08
CA SER A 12 -13.44 -12.49 1.65
C SER A 12 -13.84 -11.99 3.05
N PRO A 13 -15.14 -11.90 3.37
CA PRO A 13 -15.60 -11.43 4.68
C PRO A 13 -14.91 -12.15 5.84
N ASP A 14 -14.56 -13.41 5.64
CA ASP A 14 -13.87 -14.26 6.60
C ASP A 14 -12.42 -13.80 6.87
N HIS A 15 -11.68 -13.36 5.85
CA HIS A 15 -10.32 -12.82 6.03
C HIS A 15 -10.31 -11.49 6.80
N ALA A 16 -11.25 -10.60 6.53
CA ALA A 16 -11.36 -9.35 7.26
C ALA A 16 -11.67 -9.57 8.75
N GLN A 17 -12.50 -10.55 9.08
CA GLN A 17 -12.86 -10.90 10.46
C GLN A 17 -11.67 -11.43 11.27
N ARG A 18 -10.70 -12.08 10.65
CA ARG A 18 -9.51 -12.66 11.32
C ARG A 18 -8.58 -11.63 11.91
N HIS A 19 -8.54 -10.41 11.38
CA HIS A 19 -7.63 -9.36 11.87
C HIS A 19 -8.19 -8.61 13.09
N ARG A 20 -9.51 -8.64 13.32
CA ARG A 20 -10.15 -7.94 14.45
C ARG A 20 -9.70 -8.42 15.83
N PRO A 21 -9.62 -9.75 16.11
CA PRO A 21 -9.15 -10.23 17.42
C PRO A 21 -7.73 -9.78 17.72
N HIS A 22 -6.81 -9.87 16.76
CA HIS A 22 -5.42 -9.44 16.94
C HIS A 22 -5.31 -7.93 17.20
N ALA A 23 -6.10 -7.12 16.49
CA ALA A 23 -6.12 -5.68 16.72
C ALA A 23 -6.62 -5.34 18.13
N ARG A 24 -7.67 -6.03 18.61
CA ARG A 24 -8.19 -5.86 19.98
C ARG A 24 -7.18 -6.30 21.05
N GLU A 25 -6.46 -7.38 20.79
CA GLU A 25 -5.40 -7.85 21.68
C GLU A 25 -4.27 -6.81 21.79
N LEU A 26 -3.80 -6.25 20.67
CA LEU A 26 -2.81 -5.18 20.66
C LEU A 26 -3.33 -3.94 21.41
N ALA A 27 -4.57 -3.52 21.16
CA ALA A 27 -5.16 -2.39 21.87
C ALA A 27 -5.24 -2.63 23.39
N ALA A 28 -5.60 -3.85 23.81
CA ALA A 28 -5.63 -4.23 25.22
C ALA A 28 -4.24 -4.22 25.90
N GLN A 29 -3.16 -4.39 25.12
CA GLN A 29 -1.78 -4.25 25.57
C GLN A 29 -1.36 -2.78 25.73
N GLY A 30 -2.22 -1.81 25.41
CA GLY A 30 -1.98 -0.39 25.60
C GLY A 30 -1.18 0.29 24.49
N VAL A 31 -1.10 -0.30 23.30
CA VAL A 31 -0.48 0.35 22.12
C VAL A 31 -1.23 1.65 21.78
N LYS A 32 -0.52 2.63 21.26
CA LYS A 32 -1.09 3.95 20.92
C LYS A 32 -1.59 4.04 19.49
N THR A 33 -1.14 3.14 18.63
CA THR A 33 -1.56 3.03 17.22
C THR A 33 -1.28 1.62 16.72
N ILE A 34 -1.97 1.21 15.67
CA ILE A 34 -1.77 -0.05 14.96
C ILE A 34 -1.43 0.24 13.51
N THR A 35 -0.32 -0.32 13.04
CA THR A 35 0.14 -0.20 11.65
C THR A 35 0.41 -1.58 11.05
N SER A 36 0.70 -1.63 9.75
CA SER A 36 1.24 -2.83 9.12
C SER A 36 2.33 -2.49 8.12
N ASN A 37 3.15 -3.48 7.76
CA ASN A 37 4.23 -3.37 6.78
C ASN A 37 3.83 -3.80 5.37
N CYS A 38 2.58 -4.15 5.14
CA CYS A 38 2.07 -4.56 3.83
C CYS A 38 0.94 -3.63 3.37
N GLY A 39 1.16 -2.88 2.31
CA GLY A 39 0.18 -1.91 1.83
C GLY A 39 -1.14 -2.52 1.36
N PHE A 40 -1.14 -3.80 0.95
CA PHE A 40 -2.38 -4.51 0.62
C PHE A 40 -3.31 -4.74 1.82
N MET A 41 -2.84 -4.48 3.05
CA MET A 41 -3.70 -4.45 4.24
C MET A 41 -4.72 -3.30 4.19
N ILE A 42 -4.62 -2.37 3.25
CA ILE A 42 -5.63 -1.36 2.96
C ILE A 42 -7.04 -1.97 2.82
N LYS A 43 -7.14 -3.19 2.31
CA LYS A 43 -8.40 -3.94 2.16
C LYS A 43 -9.11 -4.20 3.48
N TYR A 44 -8.38 -4.18 4.58
CA TYR A 44 -8.87 -4.45 5.93
C TYR A 44 -8.93 -3.20 6.80
N GLN A 45 -8.44 -2.07 6.29
CA GLN A 45 -8.31 -0.81 7.01
C GLN A 45 -9.56 -0.46 7.82
N ARG A 46 -10.71 -0.37 7.15
CA ARG A 46 -11.97 0.01 7.81
C ARG A 46 -12.41 -1.03 8.83
N THR A 47 -12.33 -2.33 8.48
CA THR A 47 -12.78 -3.42 9.37
C THR A 47 -11.96 -3.47 10.66
N VAL A 48 -10.66 -3.21 10.58
CA VAL A 48 -9.78 -3.18 11.76
C VAL A 48 -9.99 -1.89 12.55
N ALA A 49 -10.03 -0.73 11.90
CA ALA A 49 -10.26 0.55 12.55
C ALA A 49 -11.59 0.58 13.32
N ASP A 50 -12.68 0.04 12.72
CA ASP A 50 -13.99 -0.05 13.38
C ASP A 50 -14.01 -1.03 14.58
N SER A 51 -12.93 -1.76 14.85
CA SER A 51 -12.87 -2.78 15.91
C SER A 51 -12.11 -2.37 17.17
N VAL A 52 -11.45 -1.22 17.17
CA VAL A 52 -10.60 -0.72 18.26
C VAL A 52 -10.73 0.80 18.41
N ASP A 53 -10.38 1.32 19.59
CA ASP A 53 -10.46 2.75 19.91
C ASP A 53 -9.12 3.50 19.71
N VAL A 54 -8.08 2.80 19.24
CA VAL A 54 -6.78 3.42 18.91
C VAL A 54 -6.69 3.69 17.40
N PRO A 55 -5.94 4.72 16.97
CA PRO A 55 -5.70 4.99 15.56
C PRO A 55 -5.12 3.77 14.83
N VAL A 56 -5.61 3.53 13.62
CA VAL A 56 -5.19 2.40 12.76
C VAL A 56 -4.77 2.93 11.40
N GLY A 57 -3.55 2.58 10.96
CA GLY A 57 -3.03 2.91 9.64
C GLY A 57 -2.36 1.70 9.00
N LEU A 58 -3.14 0.84 8.33
CA LEU A 58 -2.65 -0.45 7.83
C LEU A 58 -1.91 -0.38 6.48
N SER A 59 -1.76 0.81 5.90
CA SER A 59 -1.13 0.93 4.58
C SER A 59 -0.53 2.32 4.38
N SER A 60 0.66 2.37 3.79
CA SER A 60 1.25 3.61 3.29
C SER A 60 0.40 4.29 2.22
N LEU A 61 -0.42 3.52 1.50
CA LEU A 61 -1.35 4.04 0.48
C LEU A 61 -2.40 5.01 1.05
N LEU A 62 -2.65 5.00 2.36
CA LEU A 62 -3.51 6.00 3.03
C LEU A 62 -2.98 7.44 2.89
N GLN A 63 -1.71 7.61 2.54
CA GLN A 63 -1.11 8.91 2.29
C GLN A 63 -1.53 9.51 0.94
N LEU A 64 -2.02 8.69 -0.01
CA LEU A 64 -2.32 9.12 -1.38
C LEU A 64 -3.23 10.37 -1.44
N PRO A 65 -4.39 10.44 -0.76
CA PRO A 65 -5.25 11.62 -0.84
C PRO A 65 -4.57 12.88 -0.27
N PHE A 66 -3.82 12.73 0.82
CA PHE A 66 -3.10 13.84 1.44
C PHE A 66 -1.98 14.37 0.54
N VAL A 67 -1.18 13.48 -0.04
CA VAL A 67 -0.10 13.83 -0.97
C VAL A 67 -0.67 14.47 -2.23
N ALA A 68 -1.73 13.89 -2.81
CA ALA A 68 -2.40 14.44 -4.00
C ALA A 68 -2.89 15.89 -3.80
N ALA A 69 -3.50 16.17 -2.64
CA ALA A 69 -3.97 17.50 -2.30
C ALA A 69 -2.84 18.55 -2.29
N GLY A 70 -1.62 18.16 -1.97
CA GLY A 70 -0.45 19.05 -1.93
C GLY A 70 0.26 19.23 -3.27
N LEU A 71 -0.01 18.38 -4.27
CA LEU A 71 0.78 18.34 -5.51
C LEU A 71 0.18 19.11 -6.69
N GLY A 72 -1.05 19.64 -6.55
CA GLY A 72 -1.66 20.45 -7.61
C GLY A 72 -1.86 19.69 -8.93
N GLY A 73 -2.20 18.39 -8.86
CA GLY A 73 -2.45 17.54 -10.02
C GLY A 73 -1.20 16.88 -10.63
N ARG A 74 -0.04 17.03 -10.00
CA ARG A 74 1.18 16.31 -10.45
C ARG A 74 1.07 14.81 -10.15
N PRO A 75 1.65 13.94 -11.02
CA PRO A 75 1.63 12.50 -10.83
C PRO A 75 2.27 12.03 -9.52
N ILE A 76 1.70 10.98 -8.95
CA ILE A 76 2.24 10.26 -7.79
C ILE A 76 2.66 8.87 -8.22
N GLY A 77 3.94 8.56 -8.05
CA GLY A 77 4.47 7.21 -8.20
C GLY A 77 4.09 6.34 -7.00
N VAL A 78 3.78 5.08 -7.27
CA VAL A 78 3.64 4.05 -6.24
C VAL A 78 4.51 2.86 -6.61
N ILE A 79 5.53 2.58 -5.80
CA ILE A 79 6.33 1.37 -5.95
C ILE A 79 5.74 0.29 -5.05
N THR A 80 5.36 -0.83 -5.66
CA THR A 80 4.65 -1.95 -5.01
C THR A 80 5.37 -3.27 -5.25
N ALA A 81 5.12 -4.25 -4.41
CA ALA A 81 5.64 -5.60 -4.60
C ALA A 81 5.15 -6.24 -5.92
N HIS A 82 3.90 -5.96 -6.31
CA HIS A 82 3.26 -6.54 -7.49
C HIS A 82 2.31 -5.52 -8.15
N SER A 83 2.71 -4.94 -9.27
CA SER A 83 1.91 -3.93 -9.98
C SER A 83 0.51 -4.44 -10.36
N ASP A 84 0.40 -5.68 -10.84
CA ASP A 84 -0.89 -6.30 -11.24
C ASP A 84 -1.91 -6.40 -10.10
N ARG A 85 -1.45 -6.32 -8.85
CA ARG A 85 -2.31 -6.40 -7.67
C ARG A 85 -2.79 -5.05 -7.17
N LEU A 86 -2.11 -3.97 -7.55
CA LEU A 86 -2.49 -2.61 -7.19
C LEU A 86 -3.42 -2.01 -8.26
N ARG A 87 -4.60 -2.59 -8.37
CA ARG A 87 -5.62 -2.20 -9.34
C ARG A 87 -6.42 -0.98 -8.88
N PRO A 88 -7.17 -0.32 -9.77
CA PRO A 88 -8.00 0.84 -9.43
C PRO A 88 -8.98 0.58 -8.27
N ASP A 89 -9.54 -0.64 -8.16
CA ASP A 89 -10.43 -1.01 -7.06
C ASP A 89 -9.73 -1.06 -5.69
N VAL A 90 -8.43 -1.34 -5.67
CA VAL A 90 -7.60 -1.28 -4.44
C VAL A 90 -7.23 0.17 -4.12
N LEU A 91 -6.84 0.96 -5.12
CA LEU A 91 -6.55 2.39 -4.94
C LEU A 91 -7.78 3.16 -4.44
N ALA A 92 -8.97 2.85 -4.92
CA ALA A 92 -10.21 3.47 -4.45
C ALA A 92 -10.49 3.29 -2.94
N LEU A 93 -9.89 2.26 -2.31
CA LEU A 93 -10.01 2.05 -0.85
C LEU A 93 -9.30 3.12 -0.04
N THR A 94 -8.36 3.85 -0.63
CA THR A 94 -7.62 4.94 0.02
C THR A 94 -8.44 6.23 0.10
N GLY A 95 -9.50 6.33 -0.68
CA GLY A 95 -10.27 7.57 -0.85
C GLY A 95 -9.67 8.54 -1.86
N ILE A 96 -8.64 8.12 -2.62
CA ILE A 96 -8.11 8.93 -3.73
C ILE A 96 -9.18 9.10 -4.83
N GLU A 97 -9.19 10.23 -5.52
CA GLU A 97 -10.06 10.48 -6.65
C GLU A 97 -9.74 9.51 -7.81
N GLU A 98 -10.79 9.10 -8.56
CA GLU A 98 -10.66 8.06 -9.59
C GLU A 98 -9.76 8.50 -10.76
N ASP A 99 -9.69 9.81 -11.01
CA ASP A 99 -8.88 10.45 -12.07
C ASP A 99 -7.52 10.96 -11.59
N ALA A 100 -7.17 10.72 -10.33
CA ALA A 100 -5.87 11.12 -9.81
C ALA A 100 -4.73 10.44 -10.62
N PRO A 101 -3.71 11.20 -11.03
CA PRO A 101 -2.63 10.68 -11.87
C PRO A 101 -1.67 9.80 -11.05
N ILE A 102 -2.00 8.52 -10.92
CA ILE A 102 -1.18 7.53 -10.23
C ILE A 102 -0.40 6.70 -11.23
N VAL A 103 0.92 6.63 -11.06
CA VAL A 103 1.83 5.78 -11.82
C VAL A 103 2.30 4.65 -10.93
N VAL A 104 2.13 3.40 -11.36
CA VAL A 104 2.46 2.21 -10.55
C VAL A 104 3.64 1.47 -11.16
N ALA A 105 4.68 1.22 -10.38
CA ALA A 105 5.78 0.31 -10.72
C ALA A 105 5.84 -0.87 -9.76
N GLY A 106 6.05 -2.06 -10.31
CA GLY A 106 6.16 -3.29 -9.54
C GLY A 106 7.60 -3.77 -9.41
N MET A 107 7.93 -4.32 -8.26
CA MET A 107 9.24 -4.92 -7.98
C MET A 107 9.32 -6.42 -8.36
N GLN A 108 8.21 -7.02 -8.80
CA GLN A 108 8.11 -8.47 -9.05
C GLN A 108 9.12 -9.03 -10.04
N ASP A 109 9.64 -8.20 -10.95
CA ASP A 109 10.60 -8.60 -11.98
C ASP A 109 12.06 -8.28 -11.62
N LYS A 110 12.30 -7.55 -10.53
CA LYS A 110 13.64 -7.23 -10.03
C LYS A 110 14.24 -8.48 -9.37
N PRO A 111 15.46 -8.91 -9.75
CA PRO A 111 16.01 -10.22 -9.36
C PRO A 111 16.11 -10.46 -7.85
N GLU A 112 16.69 -9.53 -7.09
CA GLU A 112 16.87 -9.70 -5.64
C GLU A 112 15.52 -9.67 -4.92
N PHE A 113 14.63 -8.74 -5.32
CA PHE A 113 13.30 -8.66 -4.75
C PHE A 113 12.51 -9.96 -5.00
N ARG A 114 12.53 -10.47 -6.23
CA ARG A 114 11.82 -11.70 -6.58
C ARG A 114 12.34 -12.89 -5.80
N GLU A 115 13.65 -13.11 -5.78
CA GLU A 115 14.23 -14.31 -5.14
C GLU A 115 14.24 -14.19 -3.61
N GLY A 116 14.62 -13.03 -3.07
CA GLY A 116 14.74 -12.83 -1.64
C GLY A 116 13.39 -12.64 -0.94
N VAL A 117 12.50 -11.85 -1.54
CA VAL A 117 11.22 -11.45 -0.94
C VAL A 117 10.07 -12.35 -1.40
N LEU A 118 9.83 -12.44 -2.71
CA LEU A 118 8.64 -13.15 -3.22
C LEU A 118 8.80 -14.66 -3.14
N ASN A 119 9.99 -15.19 -3.46
CA ASN A 119 10.26 -16.63 -3.44
C ASN A 119 10.79 -17.13 -2.08
N GLY A 120 11.12 -16.22 -1.17
CA GLY A 120 11.53 -16.58 0.19
C GLY A 120 12.83 -17.37 0.25
N ARG A 121 13.87 -16.98 -0.49
CA ARG A 121 15.18 -17.67 -0.52
C ARG A 121 15.83 -17.85 0.87
N GLY A 122 15.34 -17.15 1.89
CA GLY A 122 15.85 -17.24 3.27
C GLY A 122 17.06 -16.34 3.55
N SER A 123 17.61 -15.66 2.55
CA SER A 123 18.62 -14.60 2.68
C SER A 123 18.27 -13.44 1.78
N LEU A 124 18.48 -12.22 2.26
CA LEU A 124 18.19 -10.98 1.56
C LEU A 124 19.46 -10.14 1.52
N ASP A 125 19.88 -9.77 0.31
CA ASP A 125 20.96 -8.81 0.09
C ASP A 125 20.33 -7.40 0.06
N THR A 126 20.40 -6.72 1.20
CA THR A 126 19.78 -5.40 1.38
C THR A 126 20.37 -4.33 0.47
N ASP A 127 21.65 -4.42 0.12
CA ASP A 127 22.30 -3.45 -0.75
C ASP A 127 21.80 -3.60 -2.19
N LYS A 128 21.65 -4.84 -2.67
CA LYS A 128 21.06 -5.10 -3.99
C LYS A 128 19.60 -4.71 -4.02
N LEU A 129 18.85 -5.03 -2.98
CA LEU A 129 17.44 -4.63 -2.90
C LEU A 129 17.26 -3.11 -2.93
N CYS A 130 18.11 -2.39 -2.19
CA CYS A 130 18.14 -0.93 -2.21
C CYS A 130 18.47 -0.39 -3.61
N ALA A 131 19.46 -0.98 -4.28
CA ALA A 131 19.83 -0.59 -5.64
C ALA A 131 18.68 -0.81 -6.63
N GLU A 132 17.99 -1.95 -6.58
CA GLU A 132 16.82 -2.25 -7.41
C GLU A 132 15.67 -1.26 -7.16
N LEU A 133 15.42 -0.89 -5.90
CA LEU A 133 14.38 0.08 -5.55
C LEU A 133 14.71 1.48 -6.09
N VAL A 134 15.97 1.92 -5.92
CA VAL A 134 16.45 3.22 -6.42
C VAL A 134 16.41 3.27 -7.94
N GLU A 135 16.79 2.18 -8.61
CA GLU A 135 16.69 2.06 -10.08
C GLU A 135 15.24 2.21 -10.53
N THR A 136 14.31 1.48 -9.92
CA THR A 136 12.88 1.57 -10.22
C THR A 136 12.35 2.99 -10.06
N ALA A 137 12.74 3.68 -8.97
CA ALA A 137 12.35 5.08 -8.76
C ALA A 137 12.90 6.02 -9.84
N LYS A 138 14.16 5.81 -10.26
CA LYS A 138 14.78 6.60 -11.34
C LYS A 138 14.11 6.36 -12.69
N GLU A 139 13.77 5.11 -13.00
CA GLU A 139 13.02 4.75 -14.22
C GLU A 139 11.67 5.47 -14.25
N MET A 140 10.92 5.43 -13.14
CA MET A 140 9.63 6.12 -13.01
C MET A 140 9.75 7.63 -13.23
N ILE A 141 10.76 8.28 -12.65
CA ILE A 141 11.00 9.72 -12.80
C ILE A 141 11.41 10.06 -14.25
N ALA A 142 12.20 9.20 -14.89
CA ALA A 142 12.60 9.40 -16.29
C ALA A 142 11.41 9.30 -17.25
N GLU A 143 10.46 8.39 -17.00
CA GLU A 143 9.24 8.22 -17.78
C GLU A 143 8.18 9.29 -17.46
N THR A 144 8.20 9.83 -16.25
CA THR A 144 7.24 10.85 -15.78
C THR A 144 7.99 12.00 -15.10
N PRO A 145 8.62 12.92 -15.87
CA PRO A 145 9.52 13.94 -15.33
C PRO A 145 8.87 14.96 -14.37
N ASP A 146 7.55 15.14 -14.45
CA ASP A 146 6.76 16.02 -13.58
C ASP A 146 6.23 15.32 -12.33
N MET A 147 6.65 14.07 -12.07
CA MET A 147 6.26 13.31 -10.87
C MET A 147 6.53 14.12 -9.60
N GLY A 148 5.50 14.26 -8.77
CA GLY A 148 5.55 15.10 -7.57
C GLY A 148 6.00 14.38 -6.32
N ALA A 149 5.75 13.08 -6.23
CA ALA A 149 6.11 12.23 -5.10
C ALA A 149 6.15 10.76 -5.50
N ILE A 150 6.85 9.95 -4.70
CA ILE A 150 6.81 8.49 -4.79
C ILE A 150 6.42 7.93 -3.41
N ILE A 151 5.44 7.03 -3.38
CA ILE A 151 5.03 6.29 -2.18
C ILE A 151 5.49 4.85 -2.32
N LEU A 152 6.15 4.34 -1.27
CA LEU A 152 6.52 2.93 -1.18
C LEU A 152 5.36 2.19 -0.52
N GLU A 153 4.75 1.26 -1.26
CA GLU A 153 3.59 0.50 -0.78
C GLU A 153 4.01 -0.61 0.18
N CYS A 154 5.10 -1.30 -0.10
CA CYS A 154 5.62 -2.37 0.73
C CYS A 154 6.82 -1.87 1.53
N ALA A 155 6.76 -2.01 2.85
CA ALA A 155 7.91 -1.79 3.73
C ALA A 155 8.59 -3.14 3.97
N LEU A 156 9.81 -3.30 3.50
CA LEU A 156 10.67 -4.46 3.72
C LEU A 156 11.67 -4.17 4.83
#